data_1163d3e0406e172d177c7739c69a4f6e
#
_entry.id   1163d3e0406e172d177c7739c69a4f6e
#
_cell.length_a   1.000
_cell.length_b   1.000
_cell.length_c   1.000
_cell.angle_alpha   90.00
_cell.angle_beta   90.00
_cell.angle_gamma   90.00
#
_symmetry.space_group_name_H-M   'P 1'
#
loop_
_entity.id
_entity.type
_entity.pdbx_description
1 polymer ?
#
loop_
_entity_poly.entity_id
_entity_poly.type
_entity_poly.pdbx_seq_one_letter_code
_entity_poly.pdbx_strand_id
1 'polypeptide(L)'
;MENPIVTIEMEDGGVIKAELYPNIAPQSVYNFISLANSGYYDGLIFHRCIYGFMIQGGCPLGNGTGGPGYCIKGEFKSNGFNNDLRHTRGVLSMARTMIPDSAGSQFFIMHKDAPHLDGEYAAFGMVIEGMDVVDAIASTPRNMMTNKPKKDQRMAKVRVDTKGVDYPEPEKLPER
;
A
#
# COMPACT_ATOMS: atom_id res chain seq x y z
N MET A 1 -11.03 3.30 -20.55
CA MET A 1 -9.64 3.57 -20.12
C MET A 1 -9.20 2.48 -19.15
N GLU A 2 -8.04 1.89 -19.40
CA GLU A 2 -7.53 0.83 -18.56
C GLU A 2 -6.98 1.40 -17.25
N ASN A 3 -7.21 0.70 -16.16
CA ASN A 3 -6.63 1.06 -14.88
C ASN A 3 -5.12 0.81 -14.85
N PRO A 4 -4.35 1.62 -14.10
CA PRO A 4 -2.91 1.39 -13.98
C PRO A 4 -2.63 0.10 -13.21
N ILE A 5 -1.51 -0.54 -13.55
CA ILE A 5 -1.05 -1.78 -12.94
C ILE A 5 0.31 -1.55 -12.29
N VAL A 6 0.40 -1.82 -10.99
CA VAL A 6 1.67 -1.79 -10.29
C VAL A 6 2.32 -3.17 -10.33
N THR A 7 3.64 -3.20 -10.53
CA THR A 7 4.47 -4.39 -10.39
C THR A 7 5.43 -4.18 -9.24
N ILE A 8 5.39 -5.06 -8.25
CA ILE A 8 6.31 -5.07 -7.11
C ILE A 8 7.22 -6.28 -7.30
N GLU A 9 8.51 -6.03 -7.57
CA GLU A 9 9.51 -7.08 -7.69
C GLU A 9 10.25 -7.19 -6.36
N MET A 10 10.16 -8.36 -5.74
CA MET A 10 10.85 -8.63 -4.48
C MET A 10 12.31 -9.00 -4.74
N GLU A 11 13.17 -8.73 -3.76
CA GLU A 11 14.60 -9.02 -3.85
C GLU A 11 14.88 -10.51 -4.08
N ASP A 12 14.02 -11.39 -3.58
CA ASP A 12 14.14 -12.85 -3.77
C ASP A 12 13.58 -13.34 -5.10
N GLY A 13 13.09 -12.45 -5.95
CA GLY A 13 12.54 -12.79 -7.26
C GLY A 13 11.02 -12.94 -7.32
N GLY A 14 10.33 -12.88 -6.18
CA GLY A 14 8.87 -12.89 -6.15
C GLY A 14 8.29 -11.64 -6.81
N VAL A 15 7.15 -11.77 -7.49
CA VAL A 15 6.49 -10.66 -8.17
C VAL A 15 5.03 -10.58 -7.77
N ILE A 16 4.60 -9.38 -7.40
CA ILE A 16 3.20 -9.06 -7.09
C ILE A 16 2.73 -8.01 -8.10
N LYS A 17 1.58 -8.25 -8.74
CA LYS A 17 0.95 -7.26 -9.60
C LYS A 17 -0.42 -6.92 -9.07
N ALA A 18 -0.76 -5.64 -9.09
CA ALA A 18 -2.05 -5.15 -8.60
C ALA A 18 -2.61 -4.10 -9.53
N GLU A 19 -3.93 -4.13 -9.67
CA GLU A 19 -4.67 -3.10 -10.38
C GLU A 19 -5.02 -1.99 -9.40
N LEU A 20 -4.79 -0.73 -9.82
CA LEU A 20 -5.12 0.45 -9.01
C LEU A 20 -6.41 1.08 -9.52
N TYR A 21 -7.19 1.66 -8.61
CA TYR A 21 -8.53 2.17 -8.91
C TYR A 21 -8.62 3.69 -8.73
N PRO A 22 -8.18 4.49 -9.72
CA PRO A 22 -8.21 5.95 -9.59
C PRO A 22 -9.62 6.51 -9.47
N ASN A 23 -10.64 5.80 -9.95
CA ASN A 23 -12.04 6.23 -9.81
C ASN A 23 -12.58 6.00 -8.39
N ILE A 24 -11.94 5.15 -7.59
CA ILE A 24 -12.36 4.84 -6.23
C ILE A 24 -11.61 5.72 -5.22
N ALA A 25 -10.30 5.86 -5.38
CA ALA A 25 -9.46 6.63 -4.44
C ALA A 25 -8.39 7.40 -5.23
N PRO A 26 -8.77 8.51 -5.88
CA PRO A 26 -7.89 9.22 -6.80
C PRO A 26 -6.60 9.73 -6.15
N GLN A 27 -6.67 10.41 -5.01
CA GLN A 27 -5.47 10.95 -4.37
C GLN A 27 -4.53 9.84 -3.92
N SER A 28 -5.06 8.74 -3.41
CA SER A 28 -4.27 7.56 -3.00
C SER A 28 -3.55 6.96 -4.19
N VAL A 29 -4.24 6.80 -5.32
CA VAL A 29 -3.64 6.26 -6.55
C VAL A 29 -2.60 7.22 -7.13
N TYR A 30 -2.90 8.51 -7.24
CA TYR A 30 -1.95 9.51 -7.76
C TYR A 30 -0.68 9.52 -6.92
N ASN A 31 -0.82 9.49 -5.61
CA ASN A 31 0.29 9.47 -4.67
C ASN A 31 1.13 8.20 -4.86
N PHE A 32 0.48 7.05 -4.93
CA PHE A 32 1.18 5.77 -5.10
C PHE A 32 1.95 5.73 -6.42
N ILE A 33 1.34 6.18 -7.52
CA ILE A 33 2.00 6.24 -8.84
C ILE A 33 3.23 7.16 -8.77
N SER A 34 3.06 8.35 -8.20
CA SER A 34 4.16 9.32 -8.09
C SER A 34 5.35 8.74 -7.33
N LEU A 35 5.09 8.14 -6.17
CA LEU A 35 6.15 7.55 -5.35
C LEU A 35 6.79 6.33 -6.04
N ALA A 36 5.99 5.44 -6.59
CA ALA A 36 6.49 4.22 -7.23
C ALA A 36 7.37 4.55 -8.43
N ASN A 37 6.92 5.44 -9.30
CA ASN A 37 7.63 5.75 -10.54
C ASN A 37 8.83 6.69 -10.34
N SER A 38 8.93 7.32 -9.17
CA SER A 38 10.13 8.07 -8.79
C SER A 38 11.21 7.19 -8.16
N GLY A 39 10.94 5.91 -7.93
CA GLY A 39 11.88 4.99 -7.28
C GLY A 39 11.83 5.03 -5.76
N TYR A 40 10.86 5.71 -5.17
CA TYR A 40 10.76 5.87 -3.71
C TYR A 40 10.68 4.55 -2.96
N TYR A 41 9.93 3.59 -3.49
CA TYR A 41 9.73 2.30 -2.83
C TYR A 41 10.88 1.31 -3.05
N ASP A 42 11.79 1.58 -3.97
CA ASP A 42 12.90 0.67 -4.26
C ASP A 42 13.79 0.52 -3.03
N GLY A 43 14.01 -0.70 -2.61
CA GLY A 43 14.82 -1.01 -1.43
C GLY A 43 14.09 -0.94 -0.10
N LEU A 44 12.82 -0.59 -0.08
CA LEU A 44 12.03 -0.57 1.16
C LEU A 44 11.48 -1.95 1.50
N ILE A 45 11.19 -2.18 2.78
CA ILE A 45 10.75 -3.49 3.26
C ILE A 45 9.27 -3.49 3.65
N PHE A 46 8.70 -4.70 3.73
CA PHE A 46 7.46 -4.92 4.46
C PHE A 46 7.82 -5.10 5.93
N HIS A 47 7.72 -4.02 6.70
CA HIS A 47 8.21 -3.98 8.09
C HIS A 47 7.21 -4.53 9.12
N ARG A 48 5.95 -4.73 8.72
CA ARG A 48 4.91 -5.24 9.60
C ARG A 48 4.07 -6.25 8.85
N CYS A 49 4.19 -7.51 9.23
CA CYS A 49 3.50 -8.61 8.55
C CYS A 49 2.78 -9.45 9.58
N ILE A 50 1.46 -9.57 9.42
CA ILE A 50 0.62 -10.33 10.36
C ILE A 50 -0.13 -11.40 9.58
N TYR A 51 0.24 -12.66 9.80
CA TYR A 51 -0.44 -13.80 9.18
C TYR A 51 -1.93 -13.77 9.50
N GLY A 52 -2.75 -13.96 8.48
CA GLY A 52 -4.20 -13.90 8.64
C GLY A 52 -4.77 -12.49 8.67
N PHE A 53 -3.94 -11.47 8.42
CA PHE A 53 -4.38 -10.08 8.41
C PHE A 53 -3.83 -9.32 7.20
N MET A 54 -2.59 -8.84 7.26
CA MET A 54 -2.03 -8.02 6.18
C MET A 54 -0.51 -8.00 6.20
N ILE A 55 0.10 -7.50 5.11
CA ILE A 55 1.50 -7.10 5.06
C ILE A 55 1.59 -5.61 4.79
N GLN A 56 2.41 -4.89 5.56
CA GLN A 56 2.53 -3.43 5.47
C GLN A 56 3.96 -3.02 5.19
N GLY A 57 4.13 -2.11 4.25
CA GLY A 57 5.44 -1.60 3.87
C GLY A 57 5.39 -0.16 3.38
N GLY A 58 6.50 0.29 2.79
CA GLY A 58 6.59 1.63 2.22
C GLY A 58 7.09 2.70 3.18
N CYS A 59 7.59 2.31 4.37
CA CYS A 59 8.21 3.25 5.30
C CYS A 59 9.68 3.43 4.95
N PRO A 60 10.17 4.66 4.67
CA PRO A 60 11.57 4.87 4.32
C PRO A 60 12.54 4.55 5.45
N LEU A 61 12.08 4.54 6.70
CA LEU A 61 12.89 4.18 7.86
C LEU A 61 12.76 2.69 8.24
N GLY A 62 11.82 1.97 7.62
CA GLY A 62 11.63 0.54 7.88
C GLY A 62 11.07 0.20 9.26
N ASN A 63 10.50 1.16 9.98
CA ASN A 63 10.00 0.97 11.35
C ASN A 63 8.57 1.49 11.56
N GLY A 64 7.93 1.98 10.52
CA GLY A 64 6.55 2.48 10.59
C GLY A 64 6.39 3.95 10.95
N THR A 65 7.49 4.67 11.23
CA THR A 65 7.43 6.07 11.66
C THR A 65 7.75 7.08 10.56
N GLY A 66 8.24 6.63 9.40
CA GLY A 66 8.67 7.50 8.32
C GLY A 66 7.61 7.68 7.24
N GLY A 67 7.82 8.70 6.42
CA GLY A 67 6.96 9.02 5.30
C GLY A 67 7.65 9.94 4.30
N PRO A 68 6.90 10.42 3.29
CA PRO A 68 7.50 11.18 2.20
C PRO A 68 7.66 12.68 2.49
N GLY A 69 7.35 13.13 3.71
CA GLY A 69 7.44 14.56 4.07
C GLY A 69 6.13 15.31 3.85
N TYR A 70 5.07 14.63 3.51
CA TYR A 70 3.73 15.20 3.34
C TYR A 70 2.68 14.12 3.63
N CYS A 71 1.44 14.55 3.75
CA CYS A 71 0.29 13.65 3.89
C CYS A 71 -0.70 13.88 2.75
N ILE A 72 -1.63 12.96 2.58
CA ILE A 72 -2.73 13.07 1.61
C ILE A 72 -4.07 12.93 2.32
N LYS A 73 -5.12 13.39 1.67
CA LYS A 73 -6.48 13.27 2.19
C LYS A 73 -6.86 11.79 2.34
N GLY A 74 -7.49 11.46 3.45
CA GLY A 74 -8.01 10.11 3.71
C GLY A 74 -9.30 9.85 2.94
N GLU A 75 -9.22 9.00 1.94
CA GLU A 75 -10.33 8.72 1.02
C GLU A 75 -11.14 7.51 1.50
N PHE A 76 -11.83 7.68 2.61
CA PHE A 76 -12.65 6.63 3.22
C PHE A 76 -13.91 7.21 3.87
N LYS A 77 -14.93 6.38 4.05
CA LYS A 77 -16.28 6.82 4.44
C LYS A 77 -16.33 7.60 5.73
N SER A 78 -15.64 7.16 6.78
CA SER A 78 -15.66 7.87 8.06
C SER A 78 -15.03 9.26 7.98
N ASN A 79 -14.29 9.55 6.91
CA ASN A 79 -13.72 10.86 6.61
C ASN A 79 -14.52 11.63 5.55
N GLY A 80 -15.75 11.22 5.28
CA GLY A 80 -16.63 11.90 4.35
C GLY A 80 -16.39 11.63 2.87
N PHE A 81 -15.61 10.63 2.53
CA PHE A 81 -15.32 10.26 1.14
C PHE A 81 -15.98 8.93 0.78
N ASN A 82 -16.74 8.92 -0.31
CA ASN A 82 -17.49 7.73 -0.72
C ASN A 82 -16.58 6.69 -1.39
N ASN A 83 -15.98 5.83 -0.58
CA ASN A 83 -15.16 4.71 -1.01
C ASN A 83 -15.80 3.41 -0.50
N ASP A 84 -16.34 2.61 -1.41
CA ASP A 84 -17.06 1.37 -1.10
C ASP A 84 -16.21 0.12 -1.23
N LEU A 85 -14.92 0.25 -1.55
CA LEU A 85 -14.05 -0.91 -1.71
C LEU A 85 -13.82 -1.58 -0.35
N ARG A 86 -14.18 -2.85 -0.27
CA ARG A 86 -14.04 -3.64 0.96
C ARG A 86 -12.62 -4.16 1.10
N HIS A 87 -12.19 -4.34 2.33
CA HIS A 87 -10.87 -4.90 2.64
C HIS A 87 -10.92 -6.43 2.58
N THR A 88 -11.06 -6.95 1.37
CA THR A 88 -11.01 -8.38 1.11
C THR A 88 -9.59 -8.81 0.76
N ARG A 89 -9.34 -10.12 0.72
CA ARG A 89 -8.03 -10.68 0.38
C ARG A 89 -7.50 -10.08 -0.92
N GLY A 90 -6.27 -9.56 -0.88
CA GLY A 90 -5.59 -8.96 -2.02
C GLY A 90 -5.76 -7.45 -2.19
N VAL A 91 -6.62 -6.81 -1.42
CA VAL A 91 -6.85 -5.36 -1.52
C VAL A 91 -5.64 -4.59 -1.00
N LEU A 92 -5.25 -3.53 -1.74
CA LEU A 92 -4.25 -2.55 -1.30
C LEU A 92 -4.96 -1.36 -0.64
N SER A 93 -4.44 -0.91 0.49
CA SER A 93 -5.01 0.19 1.26
C SER A 93 -3.91 1.05 1.87
N MET A 94 -4.20 2.33 2.13
CA MET A 94 -3.22 3.24 2.73
C MET A 94 -3.18 3.09 4.24
N ALA A 95 -1.99 2.90 4.78
CA ALA A 95 -1.78 2.98 6.22
C ALA A 95 -1.81 4.45 6.65
N ARG A 96 -2.21 4.70 7.89
CA ARG A 96 -2.30 6.03 8.48
C ARG A 96 -2.22 5.97 10.00
N THR A 97 -2.02 7.11 10.62
CA THR A 97 -2.15 7.24 12.08
C THR A 97 -3.63 7.41 12.45
N MET A 98 -3.91 7.76 13.70
CA MET A 98 -5.29 8.06 14.15
C MET A 98 -5.86 9.30 13.45
N ILE A 99 -5.01 10.16 12.90
CA ILE A 99 -5.46 11.36 12.16
C ILE A 99 -5.94 10.92 10.78
N PRO A 100 -7.19 11.27 10.37
CA PRO A 100 -7.73 10.80 9.09
C PRO A 100 -6.91 11.17 7.86
N ASP A 101 -6.35 12.38 7.81
CA ASP A 101 -5.56 12.88 6.67
C ASP A 101 -4.06 12.74 6.93
N SER A 102 -3.62 11.58 7.42
CA SER A 102 -2.22 11.34 7.79
C SER A 102 -1.50 10.30 6.93
N ALA A 103 -2.15 9.76 5.90
CA ALA A 103 -1.51 8.81 5.01
C ALA A 103 -0.37 9.49 4.22
N GLY A 104 0.71 8.76 4.02
CA GLY A 104 1.86 9.25 3.25
C GLY A 104 2.32 8.21 2.25
N SER A 105 3.34 7.43 2.58
CA SER A 105 3.87 6.41 1.69
C SER A 105 3.56 4.99 2.10
N GLN A 106 3.20 4.75 3.35
CA GLN A 106 2.97 3.40 3.84
C GLN A 106 1.64 2.84 3.34
N PHE A 107 1.66 1.59 2.92
CA PHE A 107 0.48 0.88 2.43
C PHE A 107 0.49 -0.55 2.93
N PHE A 108 -0.65 -1.21 2.88
CA PHE A 108 -0.74 -2.62 3.22
C PHE A 108 -1.54 -3.39 2.18
N ILE A 109 -1.25 -4.68 2.09
CA ILE A 109 -1.93 -5.62 1.21
C ILE A 109 -2.62 -6.65 2.10
N MET A 110 -3.92 -6.85 1.88
CA MET A 110 -4.71 -7.77 2.69
C MET A 110 -4.32 -9.22 2.42
N HIS A 111 -3.96 -9.94 3.48
CA HIS A 111 -3.74 -11.39 3.42
C HIS A 111 -5.06 -12.14 3.57
N LYS A 112 -5.96 -11.63 4.41
CA LYS A 112 -7.33 -12.13 4.60
C LYS A 112 -8.31 -10.97 4.72
N ASP A 113 -9.59 -11.27 4.57
CA ASP A 113 -10.66 -10.30 4.71
C ASP A 113 -10.64 -9.67 6.10
N ALA A 114 -10.80 -8.34 6.17
CA ALA A 114 -10.85 -7.60 7.41
C ALA A 114 -11.98 -6.56 7.35
N PRO A 115 -13.24 -6.97 7.52
CA PRO A 115 -14.39 -6.07 7.39
C PRO A 115 -14.35 -4.87 8.36
N HIS A 116 -13.66 -5.00 9.49
CA HIS A 116 -13.54 -3.90 10.46
C HIS A 116 -12.74 -2.72 9.92
N LEU A 117 -12.00 -2.88 8.82
CA LEU A 117 -11.28 -1.79 8.16
C LEU A 117 -12.13 -1.05 7.13
N ASP A 118 -13.26 -1.62 6.71
CA ASP A 118 -14.10 -1.03 5.67
C ASP A 118 -14.64 0.31 6.13
N GLY A 119 -14.50 1.33 5.28
CA GLY A 119 -14.92 2.68 5.58
C GLY A 119 -13.99 3.46 6.51
N GLU A 120 -12.90 2.85 7.00
CA GLU A 120 -11.95 3.46 7.93
C GLU A 120 -10.56 3.67 7.34
N TYR A 121 -10.27 3.05 6.20
CA TYR A 121 -9.01 3.17 5.49
C TYR A 121 -9.24 3.31 3.99
N ALA A 122 -8.32 3.99 3.31
CA ALA A 122 -8.43 4.26 1.88
C ALA A 122 -7.94 3.07 1.05
N ALA A 123 -8.83 2.14 0.78
CA ALA A 123 -8.58 1.04 -0.14
C ALA A 123 -8.51 1.59 -1.57
N PHE A 124 -7.49 1.20 -2.36
CA PHE A 124 -7.25 1.83 -3.66
C PHE A 124 -6.83 0.88 -4.78
N GLY A 125 -6.72 -0.40 -4.51
CA GLY A 125 -6.31 -1.38 -5.52
C GLY A 125 -6.51 -2.81 -5.08
N MET A 126 -6.18 -3.74 -5.98
CA MET A 126 -6.32 -5.17 -5.70
C MET A 126 -5.28 -5.97 -6.46
N VAL A 127 -4.68 -6.95 -5.79
CA VAL A 127 -3.71 -7.88 -6.41
C VAL A 127 -4.41 -8.71 -7.47
N ILE A 128 -3.80 -8.78 -8.66
CA ILE A 128 -4.28 -9.58 -9.78
C ILE A 128 -3.35 -10.77 -10.08
N GLU A 129 -2.08 -10.69 -9.67
CA GLU A 129 -1.11 -11.77 -9.78
C GLU A 129 -0.18 -11.74 -8.58
N GLY A 130 0.25 -12.91 -8.10
CA GLY A 130 1.26 -13.00 -7.05
C GLY A 130 0.71 -13.04 -5.64
N MET A 131 -0.54 -13.44 -5.43
CA MET A 131 -1.05 -13.63 -4.06
C MET A 131 -0.26 -14.68 -3.29
N ASP A 132 0.31 -15.67 -3.98
CA ASP A 132 1.21 -16.66 -3.36
C ASP A 132 2.45 -15.97 -2.77
N VAL A 133 2.95 -14.92 -3.40
CA VAL A 133 4.07 -14.11 -2.88
C VAL A 133 3.64 -13.36 -1.62
N VAL A 134 2.44 -12.77 -1.64
CA VAL A 134 1.87 -12.11 -0.44
C VAL A 134 1.72 -13.11 0.70
N ASP A 135 1.20 -14.30 0.40
CA ASP A 135 1.04 -15.38 1.39
C ASP A 135 2.39 -15.78 1.99
N ALA A 136 3.42 -15.91 1.16
CA ALA A 136 4.77 -16.26 1.62
C ALA A 136 5.34 -15.18 2.55
N ILE A 137 5.17 -13.91 2.19
CA ILE A 137 5.63 -12.79 3.03
C ILE A 137 4.89 -12.78 4.36
N ALA A 138 3.58 -12.96 4.34
CA ALA A 138 2.74 -12.99 5.55
C ALA A 138 3.10 -14.14 6.48
N SER A 139 3.66 -15.23 5.93
CA SER A 139 3.96 -16.46 6.67
C SER A 139 5.40 -16.50 7.18
N THR A 140 6.25 -15.52 6.87
CA THR A 140 7.65 -15.53 7.33
C THR A 140 7.73 -15.42 8.84
N PRO A 141 8.77 -16.02 9.47
CA PRO A 141 9.01 -15.82 10.89
C PRO A 141 9.14 -14.33 11.22
N ARG A 142 8.48 -13.91 12.28
CA ARG A 142 8.46 -12.51 12.68
C ARG A 142 8.68 -12.34 14.17
N ASN A 143 9.07 -11.12 14.55
CA ASN A 143 9.10 -10.72 15.95
C ASN A 143 7.66 -10.56 16.41
N MET A 144 7.22 -11.34 17.40
CA MET A 144 5.83 -11.36 17.85
C MET A 144 5.40 -10.09 18.58
N MET A 145 6.36 -9.26 19.00
CA MET A 145 6.05 -7.98 19.66
C MET A 145 5.87 -6.84 18.66
N THR A 146 6.69 -6.81 17.61
CA THR A 146 6.67 -5.74 16.61
C THR A 146 5.99 -6.14 15.30
N ASN A 147 5.82 -7.44 15.05
CA ASN A 147 5.36 -8.03 13.81
C ASN A 147 6.29 -7.78 12.62
N LYS A 148 7.53 -7.39 12.90
CA LYS A 148 8.55 -7.23 11.85
C LYS A 148 9.11 -8.60 11.48
N PRO A 149 9.16 -8.94 10.15
CA PRO A 149 9.81 -10.18 9.73
C PRO A 149 11.26 -10.27 10.24
N LYS A 150 11.68 -11.44 10.69
CA LYS A 150 13.06 -11.66 11.17
C LYS A 150 14.06 -11.52 10.03
N LYS A 151 13.66 -11.91 8.81
CA LYS A 151 14.42 -11.68 7.60
C LYS A 151 13.71 -10.59 6.80
N ASP A 152 14.43 -9.54 6.43
CA ASP A 152 13.84 -8.43 5.70
C ASP A 152 13.17 -8.89 4.41
N GLN A 153 11.90 -8.53 4.23
CA GLN A 153 11.13 -8.77 3.02
C GLN A 153 11.21 -7.50 2.18
N ARG A 154 12.21 -7.45 1.30
CA ARG A 154 12.59 -6.21 0.60
C ARG A 154 12.03 -6.16 -0.81
N MET A 155 11.44 -5.03 -1.15
CA MET A 155 11.02 -4.71 -2.51
C MET A 155 12.24 -4.22 -3.28
N ALA A 156 12.63 -4.93 -4.34
CA ALA A 156 13.77 -4.52 -5.17
C ALA A 156 13.38 -3.37 -6.07
N LYS A 157 12.16 -3.41 -6.64
CA LYS A 157 11.69 -2.40 -7.58
C LYS A 157 10.17 -2.35 -7.59
N VAL A 158 9.62 -1.14 -7.62
CA VAL A 158 8.17 -0.91 -7.72
C VAL A 158 7.91 0.09 -8.82
N ARG A 159 7.13 -0.29 -9.84
CA ARG A 159 6.77 0.59 -10.95
C ARG A 159 5.30 0.42 -11.31
N VAL A 160 4.71 1.49 -11.80
CA VAL A 160 3.32 1.49 -12.25
C VAL A 160 3.27 1.71 -13.75
N ASP A 161 2.61 0.80 -14.45
CA ASP A 161 2.25 0.98 -15.86
C ASP A 161 0.95 1.77 -15.91
N THR A 162 1.02 3.02 -16.35
CA THR A 162 -0.12 3.93 -16.39
C THR A 162 -0.97 3.77 -17.64
N LYS A 163 -0.62 2.84 -18.54
CA LYS A 163 -1.35 2.57 -19.78
C LYS A 163 -1.48 3.81 -20.68
N GLY A 164 -0.44 4.66 -20.66
CA GLY A 164 -0.40 5.86 -21.49
C GLY A 164 -1.17 7.06 -20.95
N VAL A 165 -1.63 6.99 -19.72
CA VAL A 165 -2.35 8.09 -19.07
C VAL A 165 -1.40 8.89 -18.18
N ASP A 166 -1.44 10.21 -18.29
CA ASP A 166 -0.69 11.10 -17.41
C ASP A 166 -1.55 11.43 -16.19
N TYR A 167 -1.23 10.80 -15.05
CA TYR A 167 -1.93 11.11 -13.80
C TYR A 167 -1.28 12.30 -13.11
N PRO A 168 -2.09 13.17 -12.49
CA PRO A 168 -1.54 14.32 -11.77
C PRO A 168 -0.82 13.89 -10.50
N GLU A 169 0.01 14.78 -9.96
CA GLU A 169 0.55 14.62 -8.61
C GLU A 169 -0.60 14.70 -7.59
N PRO A 170 -0.48 14.04 -6.44
CA PRO A 170 -1.50 14.16 -5.40
C PRO A 170 -1.52 15.57 -4.81
N GLU A 171 -2.65 15.96 -4.24
CA GLU A 171 -2.71 17.15 -3.41
C GLU A 171 -1.98 16.85 -2.10
N LYS A 172 -0.87 17.55 -1.85
CA LYS A 172 -0.02 17.33 -0.68
C LYS A 172 -0.45 18.22 0.47
N LEU A 173 -0.68 17.59 1.62
CA LEU A 173 -1.03 18.26 2.86
C LEU A 173 0.22 18.30 3.77
N PRO A 174 0.26 19.20 4.77
CA PRO A 174 1.38 19.20 5.71
C PRO A 174 1.55 17.86 6.40
N GLU A 175 2.80 17.50 6.67
CA GLU A 175 3.12 16.27 7.40
C GLU A 175 2.53 16.31 8.81
N ARG A 176 1.97 15.19 9.26
CA ARG A 176 1.30 15.11 10.55
C ARG A 176 1.94 14.09 11.48
#